data_379b8e7b9f590ff46759ebd579c00c92
#
_entry.id   379b8e7b9f590ff46759ebd579c00c92
#
_cell.length_a   1.000
_cell.length_b   1.000
_cell.length_c   1.000
_cell.angle_alpha   90.00
_cell.angle_beta   90.00
_cell.angle_gamma   90.00
#
_symmetry.space_group_name_H-M   'P 1'
#
loop_
_entity.id
_entity.type
_entity.pdbx_description
1 polymer ?
#
loop_
_entity_poly.entity_id
_entity_poly.type
_entity_poly.pdbx_seq_one_letter_code
_entity_poly.pdbx_strand_id
1 'polypeptide(L)'
;MKRINQKTTKQIKRDYKNWLLLVTVNDIETKSLLSQIKPLDSYSDILTAYSKSNTYFIGKFGAYNVIHVQSDMGAINRDAVMTTVDNAIRMWKPRGIIMVGVAWGMDKEEQKIGDVLISKKILQYETAKISNGNTIPRGADTEAGGVLLNRFKSCVDWKYNLDDGEL
;
A
#
# COMPACT_ATOMS: atom_id res chain seq x y z
N MET A 1 -10.97 -15.67 -6.63
CA MET A 1 -10.86 -15.19 -5.22
C MET A 1 -11.82 -15.94 -4.35
N LYS A 2 -11.38 -16.42 -3.19
CA LYS A 2 -12.18 -17.26 -2.28
C LYS A 2 -12.46 -16.52 -0.97
N ARG A 3 -13.74 -16.32 -0.63
CA ARG A 3 -14.15 -15.74 0.65
C ARG A 3 -13.84 -16.68 1.81
N ILE A 4 -13.27 -16.13 2.90
CA ILE A 4 -12.98 -16.89 4.12
C ILE A 4 -13.76 -16.35 5.32
N ASN A 5 -14.03 -17.22 6.29
CA ASN A 5 -14.70 -16.88 7.54
C ASN A 5 -13.69 -16.49 8.63
N GLN A 6 -14.20 -16.05 9.79
CA GLN A 6 -13.34 -15.61 10.91
C GLN A 6 -12.43 -16.72 11.46
N LYS A 7 -12.89 -17.98 11.47
CA LYS A 7 -12.10 -19.13 11.94
C LYS A 7 -10.88 -19.34 11.02
N THR A 8 -11.11 -19.35 9.71
CA THR A 8 -10.04 -19.43 8.69
C THR A 8 -9.10 -18.25 8.78
N THR A 9 -9.60 -17.03 8.98
CA THR A 9 -8.78 -15.85 9.17
C THR A 9 -7.83 -15.97 10.36
N LYS A 10 -8.31 -16.49 11.51
CA LYS A 10 -7.47 -16.73 12.69
C LYS A 10 -6.40 -17.79 12.41
N GLN A 11 -6.73 -18.84 11.67
CA GLN A 11 -5.78 -19.88 11.27
C GLN A 11 -4.68 -19.31 10.37
N ILE A 12 -5.04 -18.58 9.33
CA ILE A 12 -4.09 -17.93 8.41
C ILE A 12 -3.11 -17.02 9.16
N LYS A 13 -3.61 -16.21 10.09
CA LYS A 13 -2.77 -15.33 10.92
C LYS A 13 -1.78 -16.10 11.81
N ARG A 14 -2.12 -17.33 12.20
CA ARG A 14 -1.24 -18.21 12.96
C ARG A 14 -0.19 -18.87 12.07
N ASP A 15 -0.63 -19.35 10.92
CA ASP A 15 0.18 -20.21 10.03
C ASP A 15 1.13 -19.38 9.15
N TYR A 16 0.75 -18.15 8.82
CA TYR A 16 1.56 -17.21 8.03
C TYR A 16 1.99 -16.01 8.88
N LYS A 17 3.24 -15.62 8.75
CA LYS A 17 3.87 -14.52 9.50
C LYS A 17 4.41 -13.45 8.54
N ASN A 18 4.90 -12.37 9.13
CA ASN A 18 5.62 -11.31 8.40
C ASN A 18 4.80 -10.66 7.27
N TRP A 19 3.55 -10.33 7.57
CA TRP A 19 2.66 -9.66 6.65
C TRP A 19 3.16 -8.26 6.27
N LEU A 20 3.07 -7.93 4.99
CA LEU A 20 3.09 -6.56 4.50
C LEU A 20 1.67 -6.13 4.17
N LEU A 21 1.31 -4.93 4.59
CA LEU A 21 0.05 -4.29 4.21
C LEU A 21 0.30 -3.42 2.99
N LEU A 22 -0.40 -3.73 1.90
CA LEU A 22 -0.43 -2.93 0.69
C LEU A 22 -1.74 -2.14 0.65
N VAL A 23 -1.65 -0.83 0.44
CA VAL A 23 -2.81 0.07 0.43
C VAL A 23 -2.88 0.79 -0.91
N THR A 24 -4.04 0.79 -1.53
CA THR A 24 -4.35 1.57 -2.74
C THR A 24 -5.54 2.48 -2.48
N VAL A 25 -5.78 3.48 -3.33
CA VAL A 25 -6.86 4.45 -3.13
C VAL A 25 -7.90 4.47 -4.25
N ASN A 26 -7.67 3.75 -5.35
CA ASN A 26 -8.63 3.69 -6.45
C ASN A 26 -8.68 2.30 -7.09
N ASP A 27 -9.68 2.10 -7.95
CA ASP A 27 -9.93 0.81 -8.58
C ASP A 27 -8.86 0.39 -9.59
N ILE A 28 -8.24 1.35 -10.27
CA ILE A 28 -7.20 1.07 -11.28
C ILE A 28 -5.95 0.52 -10.58
N GLU A 29 -5.48 1.21 -9.54
CA GLU A 29 -4.36 0.76 -8.72
C GLU A 29 -4.65 -0.60 -8.07
N THR A 30 -5.86 -0.77 -7.54
CA THR A 30 -6.31 -2.02 -6.92
C THR A 30 -6.30 -3.18 -7.92
N LYS A 31 -6.87 -3.01 -9.11
CA LYS A 31 -6.89 -4.04 -10.14
C LYS A 31 -5.47 -4.40 -10.61
N SER A 32 -4.64 -3.40 -10.85
CA SER A 32 -3.25 -3.59 -11.25
C SER A 32 -2.45 -4.36 -10.19
N LEU A 33 -2.59 -3.99 -8.92
CA LEU A 33 -1.92 -4.67 -7.83
C LEU A 33 -2.43 -6.11 -7.66
N LEU A 34 -3.74 -6.34 -7.68
CA LEU A 34 -4.33 -7.66 -7.53
C LEU A 34 -3.96 -8.62 -8.66
N SER A 35 -3.69 -8.12 -9.87
CA SER A 35 -3.22 -8.95 -10.99
C SER A 35 -1.83 -9.56 -10.74
N GLN A 36 -1.02 -8.94 -9.86
CA GLN A 36 0.32 -9.39 -9.50
C GLN A 36 0.34 -10.24 -8.20
N ILE A 37 -0.73 -10.23 -7.42
CA ILE A 37 -0.81 -11.04 -6.21
C ILE A 37 -1.13 -12.49 -6.59
N LYS A 38 -0.37 -13.42 -6.03
CA LYS A 38 -0.57 -14.87 -6.18
C LYS A 38 -1.23 -15.45 -4.93
N PRO A 39 -1.88 -16.61 -5.01
CA PRO A 39 -2.35 -17.31 -3.82
C PRO A 39 -1.23 -17.60 -2.83
N LEU A 40 -1.58 -17.75 -1.53
CA LEU A 40 -0.68 -18.30 -0.53
C LEU A 40 -0.37 -19.78 -0.85
N ASP A 41 0.78 -20.27 -0.44
CA ASP A 41 1.31 -21.59 -0.84
C ASP A 41 0.35 -22.78 -0.63
N SER A 42 -0.54 -22.70 0.37
CA SER A 42 -1.52 -23.77 0.66
C SER A 42 -2.90 -23.53 0.06
N TYR A 43 -3.05 -22.55 -0.82
CA TYR A 43 -4.34 -22.16 -1.39
C TYR A 43 -4.27 -22.04 -2.91
N SER A 44 -5.36 -22.39 -3.59
CA SER A 44 -5.51 -22.24 -5.04
C SER A 44 -5.93 -20.85 -5.47
N ASP A 45 -6.46 -20.06 -4.55
CA ASP A 45 -7.06 -18.76 -4.81
C ASP A 45 -6.53 -17.68 -3.88
N ILE A 46 -6.54 -16.42 -4.35
CA ILE A 46 -6.44 -15.26 -3.49
C ILE A 46 -7.62 -15.29 -2.51
N LEU A 47 -7.33 -15.13 -1.24
CA LEU A 47 -8.35 -15.19 -0.19
C LEU A 47 -8.93 -13.80 0.07
N THR A 48 -10.22 -13.75 0.40
CA THR A 48 -10.92 -12.50 0.71
C THR A 48 -11.53 -12.57 2.10
N ALA A 49 -11.13 -11.67 2.98
CA ALA A 49 -11.68 -11.52 4.32
C ALA A 49 -12.43 -10.19 4.46
N TYR A 50 -13.54 -10.22 5.18
CA TYR A 50 -14.34 -9.02 5.47
C TYR A 50 -14.28 -8.72 6.97
N SER A 51 -14.01 -7.48 7.31
CA SER A 51 -14.05 -7.00 8.70
C SER A 51 -14.45 -5.53 8.75
N LYS A 52 -15.48 -5.23 9.50
CA LYS A 52 -16.12 -3.91 9.52
C LYS A 52 -16.52 -3.49 8.09
N SER A 53 -16.14 -2.26 7.65
CA SER A 53 -16.34 -1.77 6.29
C SER A 53 -15.28 -2.26 5.30
N ASN A 54 -14.21 -2.93 5.76
CA ASN A 54 -13.06 -3.21 4.92
C ASN A 54 -13.11 -4.61 4.30
N THR A 55 -12.68 -4.69 3.05
CA THR A 55 -12.40 -5.94 2.32
C THR A 55 -10.89 -6.11 2.21
N TYR A 56 -10.39 -7.24 2.69
CA TYR A 56 -8.97 -7.58 2.63
C TYR A 56 -8.72 -8.69 1.63
N PHE A 57 -7.77 -8.50 0.74
CA PHE A 57 -7.28 -9.52 -0.17
C PHE A 57 -5.94 -10.05 0.35
N ILE A 58 -5.81 -11.38 0.41
CA ILE A 58 -4.71 -12.04 1.09
C ILE A 58 -4.02 -12.98 0.11
N GLY A 59 -2.72 -12.83 -0.04
CA GLY A 59 -1.92 -13.62 -0.95
C GLY A 59 -0.43 -13.41 -0.78
N LYS A 60 0.32 -13.60 -1.87
CA LYS A 60 1.76 -13.37 -1.96
C LYS A 60 2.06 -12.33 -3.04
N PHE A 61 3.00 -11.44 -2.77
CA PHE A 61 3.59 -10.55 -3.75
C PHE A 61 5.11 -10.78 -3.74
N GLY A 62 5.63 -11.36 -4.80
CA GLY A 62 7.00 -11.87 -4.80
C GLY A 62 7.20 -12.89 -3.68
N ALA A 63 8.21 -12.67 -2.84
CA ALA A 63 8.53 -13.53 -1.70
C ALA A 63 7.74 -13.21 -0.42
N TYR A 64 6.89 -12.19 -0.43
CA TYR A 64 6.23 -11.68 0.78
C TYR A 64 4.77 -12.11 0.87
N ASN A 65 4.34 -12.48 2.08
CA ASN A 65 2.92 -12.60 2.38
C ASN A 65 2.31 -11.20 2.49
N VAL A 66 1.26 -10.94 1.74
CA VAL A 66 0.67 -9.61 1.66
C VAL A 66 -0.81 -9.64 2.02
N ILE A 67 -1.25 -8.54 2.58
CA ILE A 67 -2.64 -8.18 2.77
C ILE A 67 -2.85 -6.89 2.01
N HIS A 68 -3.78 -6.88 1.09
CA HIS A 68 -4.16 -5.68 0.39
C HIS A 68 -5.51 -5.16 0.90
N VAL A 69 -5.63 -3.85 0.98
CA VAL A 69 -6.89 -3.14 1.25
C VAL A 69 -6.94 -1.88 0.40
N GLN A 70 -8.10 -1.60 -0.17
CA GLN A 70 -8.38 -0.33 -0.80
C GLN A 70 -9.01 0.61 0.23
N SER A 71 -8.55 1.86 0.27
CA SER A 71 -9.15 2.96 1.04
C SER A 71 -9.77 3.98 0.10
N ASP A 72 -10.60 4.86 0.63
CA ASP A 72 -11.01 6.07 -0.07
C ASP A 72 -9.90 7.13 -0.07
N MET A 73 -10.02 8.11 -0.99
CA MET A 73 -9.15 9.28 -1.00
C MET A 73 -9.42 10.16 0.24
N GLY A 74 -8.35 10.76 0.75
CA GLY A 74 -8.40 11.67 1.89
C GLY A 74 -7.99 11.03 3.22
N ALA A 75 -7.69 11.87 4.22
CA ALA A 75 -7.15 11.41 5.50
C ALA A 75 -8.21 11.15 6.58
N ILE A 76 -9.35 11.83 6.56
CA ILE A 76 -10.20 12.02 7.75
C ILE A 76 -11.62 11.40 7.64
N ASN A 77 -12.06 10.92 6.50
CA ASN A 77 -13.40 10.34 6.35
C ASN A 77 -13.51 8.91 6.93
N ARG A 78 -14.74 8.40 7.05
CA ARG A 78 -15.05 7.08 7.66
C ARG A 78 -14.26 5.92 7.06
N ASP A 79 -14.07 5.93 5.73
CA ASP A 79 -13.34 4.90 4.97
C ASP A 79 -12.01 5.44 4.42
N ALA A 80 -11.55 6.60 4.93
CA ALA A 80 -10.29 7.23 4.60
C ALA A 80 -9.08 6.38 4.98
N VAL A 81 -7.94 6.70 4.40
CA VAL A 81 -6.68 5.96 4.56
C VAL A 81 -6.35 5.70 6.03
N MET A 82 -6.45 6.70 6.91
CA MET A 82 -6.09 6.54 8.33
C MET A 82 -6.97 5.50 9.04
N THR A 83 -8.29 5.56 8.87
CA THR A 83 -9.23 4.61 9.48
C THR A 83 -9.05 3.21 8.92
N THR A 84 -8.87 3.09 7.62
CA THR A 84 -8.66 1.83 6.91
C THR A 84 -7.36 1.17 7.36
N VAL A 85 -6.27 1.93 7.43
CA VAL A 85 -4.96 1.45 7.87
C VAL A 85 -4.96 1.07 9.36
N ASP A 86 -5.58 1.88 10.25
CA ASP A 86 -5.71 1.54 11.69
C ASP A 86 -6.46 0.22 11.88
N ASN A 87 -7.60 0.04 11.19
CA ASN A 87 -8.34 -1.20 11.22
C ASN A 87 -7.50 -2.40 10.73
N ALA A 88 -6.73 -2.22 9.67
CA ALA A 88 -5.84 -3.25 9.14
C ALA A 88 -4.70 -3.59 10.11
N ILE A 89 -4.07 -2.58 10.74
CA ILE A 89 -3.02 -2.77 11.76
C ILE A 89 -3.57 -3.59 12.93
N ARG A 90 -4.72 -3.20 13.48
CA ARG A 90 -5.36 -3.91 14.61
C ARG A 90 -5.70 -5.36 14.26
N MET A 91 -6.19 -5.59 13.05
CA MET A 91 -6.60 -6.91 12.61
C MET A 91 -5.40 -7.81 12.27
N TRP A 92 -4.43 -7.31 11.49
CA TRP A 92 -3.42 -8.14 10.86
C TRP A 92 -2.03 -8.03 11.48
N LYS A 93 -1.74 -6.93 12.19
CA LYS A 93 -0.43 -6.63 12.80
C LYS A 93 0.71 -6.75 11.77
N PRO A 94 0.63 -6.02 10.64
CA PRO A 94 1.65 -6.10 9.60
C PRO A 94 2.99 -5.59 10.11
N ARG A 95 4.09 -6.08 9.54
CA ARG A 95 5.46 -5.62 9.84
C ARG A 95 5.85 -4.38 9.07
N GLY A 96 5.17 -4.10 7.97
CA GLY A 96 5.37 -2.92 7.14
C GLY A 96 4.09 -2.56 6.41
N ILE A 97 3.97 -1.29 6.08
CA ILE A 97 2.85 -0.74 5.34
C ILE A 97 3.43 -0.02 4.13
N ILE A 98 2.93 -0.32 2.95
CA ILE A 98 3.32 0.30 1.69
C ILE A 98 2.06 0.82 1.02
N MET A 99 1.99 2.13 0.81
CA MET A 99 0.97 2.72 -0.04
C MET A 99 1.48 2.66 -1.47
N VAL A 100 0.68 2.07 -2.34
CA VAL A 100 1.00 1.88 -3.76
C VAL A 100 -0.01 2.64 -4.58
N GLY A 101 0.48 3.51 -5.47
CA GLY A 101 -0.40 4.32 -6.28
C GLY A 101 0.34 5.04 -7.40
N VAL A 102 -0.44 5.73 -8.23
CA VAL A 102 0.09 6.60 -9.29
C VAL A 102 0.48 7.94 -8.68
N ALA A 103 1.67 8.43 -8.98
CA ALA A 103 2.16 9.71 -8.53
C ALA A 103 2.51 10.61 -9.74
N TRP A 104 2.42 11.93 -9.55
CA TRP A 104 2.90 12.90 -10.52
C TRP A 104 4.36 13.23 -10.22
N GLY A 105 5.18 13.20 -11.27
CA GLY A 105 6.53 13.75 -11.21
C GLY A 105 6.45 15.29 -11.24
N MET A 106 7.17 15.94 -10.36
CA MET A 106 7.25 17.41 -10.31
C MET A 106 8.33 17.98 -11.24
N ASP A 107 9.35 17.18 -11.53
CA ASP A 107 10.46 17.56 -12.40
C ASP A 107 10.41 16.76 -13.70
N LYS A 108 10.06 17.44 -14.78
CA LYS A 108 9.93 16.83 -16.12
C LYS A 108 11.27 16.46 -16.76
N GLU A 109 12.36 17.04 -16.29
CA GLU A 109 13.70 16.76 -16.82
C GLU A 109 14.32 15.54 -16.13
N GLU A 110 14.06 15.39 -14.82
CA GLU A 110 14.60 14.29 -14.02
C GLU A 110 13.65 13.08 -13.89
N GLN A 111 12.35 13.26 -14.14
CA GLN A 111 11.32 12.22 -13.94
C GLN A 111 10.60 11.90 -15.24
N LYS A 112 10.54 10.61 -15.56
CA LYS A 112 9.88 10.09 -16.77
C LYS A 112 8.66 9.24 -16.42
N ILE A 113 7.76 9.09 -17.36
CA ILE A 113 6.65 8.14 -17.25
C ILE A 113 7.23 6.74 -17.10
N GLY A 114 6.74 5.99 -16.09
CA GLY A 114 7.25 4.67 -15.74
C GLY A 114 8.28 4.66 -14.62
N ASP A 115 8.78 5.81 -14.17
CA ASP A 115 9.67 5.88 -13.01
C ASP A 115 8.93 5.49 -11.72
N VAL A 116 9.63 4.78 -10.84
CA VAL A 116 9.13 4.41 -9.52
C VAL A 116 9.61 5.41 -8.48
N LEU A 117 8.69 6.21 -7.97
CA LEU A 117 8.97 7.21 -6.93
C LEU A 117 8.78 6.59 -5.55
N ILE A 118 9.83 6.65 -4.73
CA ILE A 118 9.80 6.13 -3.36
C ILE A 118 9.91 7.30 -2.38
N SER A 119 8.83 7.51 -1.63
CA SER A 119 8.74 8.59 -0.64
C SER A 119 9.68 8.34 0.54
N LYS A 120 10.47 9.35 0.91
CA LYS A 120 11.30 9.33 2.12
C LYS A 120 10.50 9.70 3.36
N LYS A 121 9.44 10.50 3.21
CA LYS A 121 8.56 10.92 4.30
C LYS A 121 7.16 11.24 3.80
N ILE A 122 6.21 11.16 4.70
CA ILE A 122 4.82 11.55 4.48
C ILE A 122 4.58 12.87 5.20
N LEU A 123 4.05 13.85 4.47
CA LEU A 123 3.68 15.15 5.00
C LEU A 123 2.15 15.25 5.06
N GLN A 124 1.63 15.61 6.21
CA GLN A 124 0.20 15.87 6.36
C GLN A 124 -0.08 17.34 5.98
N TYR A 125 -0.60 17.56 4.76
CA TYR A 125 -0.85 18.92 4.26
C TYR A 125 -2.24 19.48 4.58
N GLU A 126 -3.22 18.64 4.93
CA GLU A 126 -4.60 19.05 5.23
C GLU A 126 -4.70 19.91 6.51
N THR A 127 -3.78 19.73 7.46
CA THR A 127 -3.66 20.59 8.65
C THR A 127 -2.65 21.70 8.41
N ALA A 128 -3.08 22.76 7.74
CA ALA A 128 -2.21 23.90 7.45
C ALA A 128 -2.75 25.18 8.12
N LYS A 129 -1.83 26.05 8.55
CA LYS A 129 -2.13 27.42 8.97
C LYS A 129 -1.79 28.38 7.83
N ILE A 130 -2.74 29.25 7.48
CA ILE A 130 -2.44 30.37 6.61
C ILE A 130 -1.92 31.51 7.49
N SER A 131 -0.67 31.94 7.26
CA SER A 131 -0.07 33.08 7.93
C SER A 131 0.65 33.95 6.90
N ASN A 132 0.30 35.23 6.82
CA ASN A 132 0.88 36.20 5.87
C ASN A 132 0.85 35.70 4.40
N GLY A 133 -0.25 35.08 3.97
CA GLY A 133 -0.39 34.55 2.60
C GLY A 133 0.36 33.23 2.32
N ASN A 134 1.12 32.72 3.27
CA ASN A 134 1.82 31.45 3.14
C ASN A 134 1.10 30.32 3.88
N THR A 135 1.01 29.16 3.24
CA THR A 135 0.47 27.95 3.84
C THR A 135 1.58 27.23 4.60
N ILE A 136 1.46 27.16 5.92
CA ILE A 136 2.42 26.48 6.80
C ILE A 136 1.80 25.16 7.23
N PRO A 137 2.32 23.98 6.78
CA PRO A 137 1.86 22.68 7.24
C PRO A 137 2.08 22.57 8.77
N ARG A 138 1.07 22.07 9.49
CA ARG A 138 1.14 21.82 10.94
C ARG A 138 1.13 20.33 11.31
N GLY A 139 1.13 19.45 10.32
CA GLY A 139 1.18 18.01 10.53
C GLY A 139 2.58 17.56 10.98
N ALA A 140 2.62 16.48 11.74
CA ALA A 140 3.90 15.82 12.05
C ALA A 140 4.41 15.11 10.78
N ASP A 141 5.67 15.36 10.44
CA ASP A 141 6.35 14.59 9.41
C ASP A 141 6.57 13.15 9.91
N THR A 142 6.21 12.19 9.10
CA THR A 142 6.50 10.78 9.39
C THR A 142 7.51 10.26 8.38
N GLU A 143 8.69 9.90 8.86
CA GLU A 143 9.71 9.31 8.00
C GLU A 143 9.36 7.88 7.63
N ALA A 144 9.70 7.50 6.40
CA ALA A 144 9.56 6.12 5.95
C ALA A 144 10.55 5.20 6.70
N GLY A 145 10.14 3.96 6.93
CA GLY A 145 10.96 3.01 7.68
C GLY A 145 12.32 2.77 7.02
N GLY A 146 13.41 3.04 7.76
CA GLY A 146 14.77 3.00 7.23
C GLY A 146 15.16 1.66 6.60
N VAL A 147 14.61 0.55 7.10
CA VAL A 147 14.86 -0.80 6.53
C VAL A 147 14.31 -0.91 5.11
N LEU A 148 13.08 -0.46 4.87
CA LEU A 148 12.47 -0.50 3.53
C LEU A 148 13.19 0.45 2.58
N LEU A 149 13.45 1.68 3.00
CA LEU A 149 14.20 2.65 2.19
C LEU A 149 15.59 2.13 1.80
N ASN A 150 16.30 1.51 2.73
CA ASN A 150 17.61 0.94 2.43
C ASN A 150 17.53 -0.19 1.40
N ARG A 151 16.53 -1.06 1.48
CA ARG A 151 16.31 -2.13 0.50
C ARG A 151 16.04 -1.57 -0.90
N PHE A 152 15.23 -0.54 -1.02
CA PHE A 152 15.01 0.12 -2.32
C PHE A 152 16.27 0.77 -2.86
N LYS A 153 17.05 1.47 -2.03
CA LYS A 153 18.34 2.07 -2.45
C LYS A 153 19.36 1.04 -2.91
N SER A 154 19.33 -0.15 -2.32
CA SER A 154 20.26 -1.24 -2.63
C SER A 154 19.81 -2.11 -3.81
N CYS A 155 18.66 -1.83 -4.40
CA CYS A 155 18.15 -2.54 -5.57
C CYS A 155 18.77 -1.94 -6.84
N VAL A 156 20.00 -2.35 -7.16
CA VAL A 156 20.78 -1.80 -8.29
C VAL A 156 20.52 -2.51 -9.63
N ASP A 157 19.90 -3.69 -9.58
CA ASP A 157 19.60 -4.51 -10.78
C ASP A 157 18.14 -4.39 -11.22
N TRP A 158 17.50 -3.29 -10.88
CA TRP A 158 16.13 -3.03 -11.31
C TRP A 158 16.11 -2.82 -12.83
N LYS A 159 15.58 -3.80 -13.56
CA LYS A 159 15.29 -3.71 -14.98
C LYS A 159 13.78 -3.82 -15.18
N TYR A 160 13.17 -2.74 -15.63
CA TYR A 160 11.80 -2.74 -16.09
C TYR A 160 11.84 -2.65 -17.63
N ASN A 161 11.39 -3.68 -18.30
CA ASN A 161 11.16 -3.64 -19.74
C ASN A 161 9.70 -3.19 -19.94
N LEU A 162 9.51 -1.95 -20.34
CA LEU A 162 8.27 -1.56 -21.00
C LEU A 162 8.26 -2.26 -22.35
N ASP A 163 7.30 -3.11 -22.61
CA ASP A 163 7.04 -3.57 -23.98
C ASP A 163 6.72 -2.34 -24.82
N ASP A 164 7.51 -2.12 -25.89
CA ASP A 164 7.49 -0.94 -26.77
C ASP A 164 6.18 -0.78 -27.57
N GLY A 165 5.04 -1.14 -27.05
CA GLY A 165 3.78 -1.18 -27.78
C GLY A 165 2.56 -0.56 -27.12
N GLU A 166 2.59 -0.17 -25.85
CA GLU A 166 1.41 0.33 -25.14
C GLU A 166 1.71 1.61 -24.32
N LEU A 167 1.79 2.73 -25.03
CA LEU A 167 1.59 4.08 -24.48
C LEU A 167 0.47 4.76 -25.27
#